data_ff316c4f23a98b167834414fc440d3d5
#
_entry.id   ff316c4f23a98b167834414fc440d3d5
#
_cell.length_a   1.000
_cell.length_b   1.000
_cell.length_c   1.000
_cell.angle_alpha   90.00
_cell.angle_beta   90.00
_cell.angle_gamma   90.00
#
_symmetry.space_group_name_H-M   'P 1'
#
loop_
_entity.id
_entity.type
_entity.pdbx_description
1 polymer ?
#
loop_
_entity_poly.entity_id
_entity_poly.type
_entity_poly.pdbx_seq_one_letter_code
_entity_poly.pdbx_strand_id
1 'polypeptide(L)'
;MSDQTSSRAQKAAAAPSSMSLEELTRLATLYYVDGQTQDELSRRFGISRATVGRMLRRAQDLGIVEIRVQHHPTLTVDLERELIRRFGIKRAILSVDHADADKQRAILAGAVATWLDRNLSDGSIVAVGMGRNVSAVSEHAMSATRRNATFVCAIGGSYRGGQTMNPDHICRRLASRFGGESETLYAPAMVDDPAVRSALLENDTVRQTLEKARRSDVALIGIGDMSEDSNMVRMGWFSAEEIAAAKRSGAVGDMMGYDFIDLHGRPALTPIQGRVVGLSGSDLGRIPNVIAIAAESSKGTAVLGALRTGTIDTLATTASIAMAALHLDDATVRRQPETAS
;
A
#
# COMPACT_ATOMS: atom_id res chain seq x y z
N MET A 1 51.82 45.40 -40.03
CA MET A 1 51.38 46.00 -38.77
C MET A 1 49.91 45.57 -38.60
N SER A 2 49.66 44.89 -37.46
CA SER A 2 48.35 44.76 -36.87
C SER A 2 47.35 43.79 -37.64
N ASP A 3 46.90 42.69 -37.21
CA ASP A 3 46.26 42.47 -35.93
C ASP A 3 46.12 40.97 -35.68
N GLN A 4 46.72 40.46 -34.63
CA GLN A 4 46.48 39.18 -34.06
C GLN A 4 45.79 39.41 -32.70
N THR A 5 44.48 39.44 -32.68
CA THR A 5 43.71 39.26 -31.41
C THR A 5 42.28 38.80 -31.73
N SER A 6 41.97 37.72 -31.17
CA SER A 6 40.60 37.26 -30.95
C SER A 6 40.25 35.87 -31.53
N SER A 7 40.81 34.86 -30.93
CA SER A 7 40.22 33.51 -30.99
C SER A 7 40.31 32.86 -29.63
N ARG A 8 39.69 33.52 -28.62
CA ARG A 8 39.56 32.98 -27.28
C ARG A 8 38.23 33.39 -26.69
N ALA A 9 37.16 32.89 -27.30
CA ALA A 9 35.85 32.91 -26.63
C ALA A 9 34.92 31.91 -27.32
N GLN A 10 34.25 31.17 -26.51
CA GLN A 10 33.09 30.29 -26.79
C GLN A 10 33.40 28.80 -26.99
N LYS A 11 33.92 28.18 -25.94
CA LYS A 11 33.36 26.88 -25.52
C LYS A 11 32.32 27.17 -24.47
N ALA A 12 31.16 27.66 -24.91
CA ALA A 12 29.99 27.77 -24.06
C ALA A 12 29.55 26.35 -23.67
N ALA A 13 29.55 26.10 -22.38
CA ALA A 13 29.07 24.86 -21.79
C ALA A 13 27.62 24.61 -22.25
N ALA A 14 27.41 23.55 -22.99
CA ALA A 14 26.08 23.07 -23.32
C ALA A 14 25.30 22.84 -22.00
N ALA A 15 24.06 23.31 -21.97
CA ALA A 15 23.19 23.22 -20.80
C ALA A 15 23.03 21.78 -20.34
N PRO A 16 22.99 21.47 -19.03
CA PRO A 16 22.99 20.10 -18.47
C PRO A 16 21.72 19.31 -18.67
N SER A 17 20.81 19.72 -19.53
CA SER A 17 19.52 19.08 -19.78
C SER A 17 19.51 18.01 -20.90
N SER A 18 20.64 17.68 -21.50
CA SER A 18 20.74 16.84 -22.71
C SER A 18 21.54 15.54 -22.58
N MET A 19 21.81 15.07 -21.35
CA MET A 19 22.39 13.71 -21.24
C MET A 19 21.42 12.65 -21.74
N SER A 20 21.90 11.78 -22.63
CA SER A 20 21.15 10.64 -23.15
C SER A 20 20.86 9.62 -22.03
N LEU A 21 19.88 8.74 -22.25
CA LEU A 21 19.60 7.63 -21.31
C LEU A 21 20.85 6.75 -21.10
N GLU A 22 21.62 6.52 -22.14
CA GLU A 22 22.86 5.74 -22.08
C GLU A 22 23.93 6.40 -21.20
N GLU A 23 24.13 7.72 -21.34
CA GLU A 23 25.06 8.48 -20.50
C GLU A 23 24.61 8.53 -19.05
N LEU A 24 23.29 8.67 -18.80
CA LEU A 24 22.72 8.60 -17.45
C LEU A 24 22.95 7.23 -16.82
N THR A 25 22.71 6.15 -17.59
CA THR A 25 22.96 4.78 -17.15
C THR A 25 24.42 4.57 -16.79
N ARG A 26 25.34 5.02 -17.66
CA ARG A 26 26.78 4.93 -17.43
C ARG A 26 27.22 5.70 -16.19
N LEU A 27 26.74 6.94 -16.01
CA LEU A 27 27.04 7.75 -14.83
C LEU A 27 26.53 7.11 -13.56
N ALA A 28 25.32 6.56 -13.59
CA ALA A 28 24.70 5.85 -12.48
C ALA A 28 25.46 4.56 -12.12
N THR A 29 25.86 3.76 -13.11
CA THR A 29 26.68 2.54 -12.90
C THR A 29 28.00 2.87 -12.21
N LEU A 30 28.72 3.88 -12.69
CA LEU A 30 29.99 4.30 -12.09
C LEU A 30 29.81 4.74 -10.63
N TYR A 31 28.70 5.39 -10.29
CA TYR A 31 28.43 5.85 -8.94
C TYR A 31 27.98 4.72 -8.00
N TYR A 32 26.91 3.98 -8.40
CA TYR A 32 26.22 3.03 -7.51
C TYR A 32 26.87 1.64 -7.51
N VAL A 33 27.51 1.23 -8.61
CA VAL A 33 28.10 -0.10 -8.73
C VAL A 33 29.62 -0.03 -8.54
N ASP A 34 30.29 0.92 -9.21
CA ASP A 34 31.75 1.02 -9.18
C ASP A 34 32.27 1.89 -8.02
N GLY A 35 31.36 2.52 -7.23
CA GLY A 35 31.71 3.26 -6.02
C GLY A 35 32.44 4.59 -6.27
N GLN A 36 32.42 5.14 -7.50
CA GLN A 36 33.07 6.42 -7.80
C GLN A 36 32.34 7.58 -7.10
N THR A 37 33.09 8.52 -6.58
CA THR A 37 32.54 9.71 -5.91
C THR A 37 31.98 10.72 -6.92
N GLN A 38 31.07 11.60 -6.45
CA GLN A 38 30.56 12.68 -7.30
C GLN A 38 31.67 13.63 -7.81
N ASP A 39 32.76 13.76 -7.08
CA ASP A 39 33.91 14.59 -7.48
C ASP A 39 34.73 13.93 -8.59
N GLU A 40 34.90 12.61 -8.56
CA GLU A 40 35.53 11.84 -9.64
C GLU A 40 34.68 11.87 -10.92
N LEU A 41 33.34 11.66 -10.76
CA LEU A 41 32.42 11.77 -11.89
C LEU A 41 32.37 13.18 -12.48
N SER A 42 32.40 14.21 -11.64
CA SER A 42 32.49 15.60 -12.08
C SER A 42 33.70 15.82 -13.01
N ARG A 43 34.88 15.35 -12.62
CA ARG A 43 36.09 15.41 -13.42
C ARG A 43 35.98 14.58 -14.70
N ARG A 44 35.45 13.38 -14.61
CA ARG A 44 35.35 12.42 -15.71
C ARG A 44 34.39 12.88 -16.81
N PHE A 45 33.23 13.43 -16.42
CA PHE A 45 32.22 13.90 -17.36
C PHE A 45 32.31 15.39 -17.70
N GLY A 46 33.24 16.12 -17.09
CA GLY A 46 33.42 17.56 -17.36
C GLY A 46 32.25 18.44 -16.91
N ILE A 47 31.50 18.02 -15.91
CA ILE A 47 30.31 18.71 -15.37
C ILE A 47 30.49 19.00 -13.87
N SER A 48 29.77 19.99 -13.34
CA SER A 48 29.89 20.30 -11.91
C SER A 48 29.36 19.16 -11.02
N ARG A 49 29.90 19.05 -9.79
CA ARG A 49 29.40 18.09 -8.78
C ARG A 49 27.88 18.22 -8.54
N ALA A 50 27.35 19.45 -8.49
CA ALA A 50 25.94 19.74 -8.38
C ALA A 50 25.14 19.17 -9.57
N THR A 51 25.74 19.21 -10.77
CA THR A 51 25.14 18.62 -11.97
C THR A 51 25.15 17.09 -11.90
N VAL A 52 26.23 16.46 -11.43
CA VAL A 52 26.28 15.01 -11.17
C VAL A 52 25.15 14.60 -10.23
N GLY A 53 24.97 15.29 -9.10
CA GLY A 53 23.89 15.01 -8.15
C GLY A 53 22.49 15.10 -8.79
N ARG A 54 22.25 16.10 -9.66
CA ARG A 54 20.99 16.22 -10.41
C ARG A 54 20.79 15.09 -11.42
N MET A 55 21.83 14.65 -12.09
CA MET A 55 21.78 13.56 -13.06
C MET A 55 21.52 12.22 -12.36
N LEU A 56 22.14 11.96 -11.22
CA LEU A 56 21.86 10.77 -10.40
C LEU A 56 20.40 10.74 -9.93
N ARG A 57 19.86 11.88 -9.50
CA ARG A 57 18.44 11.98 -9.13
C ARG A 57 17.54 11.74 -10.34
N ARG A 58 17.86 12.31 -11.50
CA ARG A 58 17.14 12.06 -12.74
C ARG A 58 17.18 10.58 -13.16
N ALA A 59 18.30 9.89 -12.93
CA ALA A 59 18.39 8.45 -13.18
C ALA A 59 17.45 7.63 -12.26
N GLN A 60 17.25 8.08 -11.03
CA GLN A 60 16.23 7.50 -10.11
C GLN A 60 14.82 7.81 -10.60
N ASP A 61 14.52 9.06 -10.95
CA ASP A 61 13.20 9.49 -11.44
C ASP A 61 12.77 8.74 -12.71
N LEU A 62 13.73 8.40 -13.55
CA LEU A 62 13.52 7.63 -14.80
C LEU A 62 13.54 6.10 -14.59
N GLY A 63 13.73 5.62 -13.35
CA GLY A 63 13.78 4.19 -13.05
C GLY A 63 15.04 3.47 -13.55
N ILE A 64 16.09 4.20 -14.01
CA ILE A 64 17.39 3.63 -14.38
C ILE A 64 18.11 3.10 -13.13
N VAL A 65 17.86 3.74 -11.96
CA VAL A 65 18.39 3.35 -10.66
C VAL A 65 17.23 3.10 -9.72
N GLU A 66 17.18 1.91 -9.16
CA GLU A 66 16.30 1.56 -8.06
C GLU A 66 17.14 1.34 -6.79
N ILE A 67 16.90 2.14 -5.75
CA ILE A 67 17.57 1.99 -4.45
C ILE A 67 16.64 1.27 -3.49
N ARG A 68 17.04 0.08 -3.04
CA ARG A 68 16.36 -0.66 -1.98
C ARG A 68 17.16 -0.57 -0.70
N VAL A 69 16.61 0.07 0.31
CA VAL A 69 17.19 0.06 1.65
C VAL A 69 16.64 -1.15 2.40
N GLN A 70 17.51 -2.12 2.70
CA GLN A 70 17.15 -3.22 3.57
C GLN A 70 17.17 -2.72 5.02
N HIS A 71 16.05 -2.93 5.72
CA HIS A 71 15.94 -2.52 7.11
C HIS A 71 16.77 -3.42 8.02
N HIS A 72 17.35 -2.83 9.05
CA HIS A 72 18.12 -3.59 10.04
C HIS A 72 17.15 -4.46 10.87
N PRO A 73 17.31 -5.80 10.87
CA PRO A 73 16.31 -6.71 11.44
C PRO A 73 16.04 -6.52 12.92
N THR A 74 17.02 -6.05 13.69
CA THR A 74 16.96 -6.00 15.17
C THR A 74 15.90 -5.04 15.74
N LEU A 75 15.55 -3.95 15.06
CA LEU A 75 14.57 -2.98 15.58
C LEU A 75 13.12 -3.41 15.39
N THR A 76 12.85 -4.29 14.43
CA THR A 76 11.48 -4.70 14.09
C THR A 76 11.14 -6.10 14.59
N VAL A 77 12.14 -6.95 14.84
CA VAL A 77 11.94 -8.34 15.26
C VAL A 77 11.19 -8.46 16.59
N ASP A 78 11.53 -7.62 17.56
CA ASP A 78 10.87 -7.67 18.88
C ASP A 78 9.43 -7.14 18.79
N LEU A 79 9.18 -6.10 17.98
CA LEU A 79 7.84 -5.61 17.70
C LEU A 79 6.99 -6.66 16.96
N GLU A 80 7.57 -7.34 15.97
CA GLU A 80 6.89 -8.42 15.25
C GLU A 80 6.49 -9.55 16.21
N ARG A 81 7.42 -10.02 17.04
CA ARG A 81 7.15 -11.06 18.05
C ARG A 81 6.03 -10.65 19.01
N GLU A 82 6.05 -9.41 19.46
CA GLU A 82 5.05 -8.91 20.39
C GLU A 82 3.65 -8.81 19.74
N LEU A 83 3.56 -8.35 18.49
CA LEU A 83 2.31 -8.34 17.73
C LEU A 83 1.76 -9.76 17.53
N ILE A 84 2.61 -10.70 17.12
CA ILE A 84 2.24 -12.11 16.96
C ILE A 84 1.73 -12.69 18.27
N ARG A 85 2.44 -12.46 19.37
CA ARG A 85 2.08 -12.98 20.70
C ARG A 85 0.74 -12.43 21.20
N ARG A 86 0.50 -11.12 21.02
CA ARG A 86 -0.70 -10.45 21.55
C ARG A 86 -1.95 -10.69 20.72
N PHE A 87 -1.83 -10.63 19.42
CA PHE A 87 -2.98 -10.63 18.52
C PHE A 87 -3.16 -11.94 17.75
N GLY A 88 -2.26 -12.90 17.90
CA GLY A 88 -2.34 -14.19 17.22
C GLY A 88 -2.15 -14.13 15.71
N ILE A 89 -1.64 -13.01 15.17
CA ILE A 89 -1.33 -12.89 13.74
C ILE A 89 -0.15 -13.80 13.39
N LYS A 90 -0.09 -14.24 12.13
CA LYS A 90 0.99 -15.13 11.65
C LYS A 90 2.29 -14.37 11.40
N ARG A 91 2.21 -13.07 11.09
CA ARG A 91 3.35 -12.24 10.69
C ARG A 91 3.07 -10.75 10.84
N ALA A 92 4.14 -9.97 11.08
CA ALA A 92 4.14 -8.53 10.83
C ALA A 92 5.22 -8.17 9.80
N ILE A 93 4.86 -7.37 8.79
CA ILE A 93 5.79 -6.76 7.84
C ILE A 93 5.96 -5.31 8.29
N LEU A 94 7.06 -5.04 8.99
CA LEU A 94 7.30 -3.74 9.58
C LEU A 94 8.34 -2.95 8.77
N SER A 95 8.01 -1.72 8.40
CA SER A 95 8.96 -0.78 7.84
C SER A 95 9.39 0.25 8.88
N VAL A 96 10.57 0.85 8.69
CA VAL A 96 10.95 2.06 9.44
C VAL A 96 10.10 3.24 8.97
N ASP A 97 9.97 4.23 9.83
CA ASP A 97 9.21 5.43 9.53
C ASP A 97 9.98 6.37 8.59
N HIS A 98 9.25 7.05 7.72
CA HIS A 98 9.78 8.06 6.83
C HIS A 98 8.94 9.34 6.92
N ALA A 99 9.59 10.51 6.89
CA ALA A 99 8.90 11.80 7.02
C ALA A 99 7.96 12.12 5.84
N ASP A 100 8.30 11.65 4.65
CA ASP A 100 7.48 11.77 3.44
C ASP A 100 6.50 10.60 3.38
N ALA A 101 5.19 10.89 3.36
CA ALA A 101 4.14 9.88 3.40
C ALA A 101 4.07 9.00 2.15
N ASP A 102 4.43 9.52 0.97
CA ASP A 102 4.42 8.74 -0.26
C ASP A 102 5.61 7.78 -0.31
N LYS A 103 6.78 8.23 0.14
CA LYS A 103 7.94 7.35 0.32
C LYS A 103 7.70 6.30 1.39
N GLN A 104 7.06 6.67 2.50
CA GLN A 104 6.67 5.71 3.53
C GLN A 104 5.81 4.60 2.95
N ARG A 105 4.80 4.98 2.17
CA ARG A 105 3.90 4.04 1.51
C ARG A 105 4.64 3.16 0.50
N ALA A 106 5.54 3.74 -0.29
CA ALA A 106 6.35 3.03 -1.27
C ALA A 106 7.27 1.98 -0.62
N ILE A 107 7.93 2.33 0.49
CA ILE A 107 8.81 1.42 1.24
C ILE A 107 8.00 0.21 1.75
N LEU A 108 6.88 0.46 2.40
CA LEU A 108 6.03 -0.60 2.93
C LEU A 108 5.43 -1.46 1.81
N ALA A 109 4.97 -0.82 0.73
CA ALA A 109 4.44 -1.51 -0.44
C ALA A 109 5.47 -2.43 -1.10
N GLY A 110 6.73 -2.00 -1.21
CA GLY A 110 7.83 -2.81 -1.71
C GLY A 110 8.10 -4.05 -0.85
N ALA A 111 8.00 -3.92 0.48
CA ALA A 111 8.14 -5.05 1.40
C ALA A 111 7.00 -6.08 1.23
N VAL A 112 5.75 -5.61 1.10
CA VAL A 112 4.59 -6.48 0.83
C VAL A 112 4.70 -7.14 -0.54
N ALA A 113 5.09 -6.39 -1.58
CA ALA A 113 5.31 -6.92 -2.92
C ALA A 113 6.38 -8.02 -2.94
N THR A 114 7.47 -7.82 -2.19
CA THR A 114 8.52 -8.83 -2.00
C THR A 114 7.99 -10.08 -1.30
N TRP A 115 7.11 -9.90 -0.30
CA TRP A 115 6.47 -11.04 0.36
C TRP A 115 5.57 -11.81 -0.62
N LEU A 116 4.74 -11.13 -1.40
CA LEU A 116 3.91 -11.76 -2.43
C LEU A 116 4.77 -12.54 -3.42
N ASP A 117 5.85 -11.96 -3.92
CA ASP A 117 6.76 -12.63 -4.85
C ASP A 117 7.36 -13.93 -4.30
N ARG A 118 7.63 -13.99 -3.01
CA ARG A 118 8.22 -15.19 -2.37
C ARG A 118 7.19 -16.25 -1.98
N ASN A 119 5.93 -15.87 -1.78
CA ASN A 119 4.92 -16.75 -1.18
C ASN A 119 3.78 -17.14 -2.12
N LEU A 120 3.56 -16.41 -3.22
CA LEU A 120 2.58 -16.84 -4.22
C LEU A 120 3.10 -18.06 -4.98
N SER A 121 2.28 -19.08 -5.04
CA SER A 121 2.51 -20.27 -5.87
C SER A 121 1.86 -20.12 -7.24
N ASP A 122 2.22 -20.98 -8.16
CA ASP A 122 1.50 -21.13 -9.43
C ASP A 122 0.04 -21.52 -9.16
N GLY A 123 -0.88 -20.86 -9.83
CA GLY A 123 -2.33 -21.07 -9.63
C GLY A 123 -2.94 -20.37 -8.41
N SER A 124 -2.17 -19.64 -7.58
CA SER A 124 -2.71 -18.90 -6.44
C SER A 124 -3.78 -17.90 -6.86
N ILE A 125 -4.81 -17.73 -6.03
CA ILE A 125 -5.85 -16.72 -6.17
C ILE A 125 -5.64 -15.65 -5.11
N VAL A 126 -5.63 -14.39 -5.52
CA VAL A 126 -5.43 -13.22 -4.64
C VAL A 126 -6.65 -12.32 -4.72
N ALA A 127 -7.40 -12.19 -3.64
CA ALA A 127 -8.46 -11.20 -3.50
C ALA A 127 -7.86 -9.82 -3.23
N VAL A 128 -8.21 -8.83 -4.03
CA VAL A 128 -7.59 -7.51 -3.99
C VAL A 128 -8.62 -6.45 -3.65
N GLY A 129 -8.39 -5.79 -2.53
CA GLY A 129 -9.13 -4.61 -2.12
C GLY A 129 -8.74 -3.38 -2.93
N MET A 130 -9.08 -2.21 -2.42
CA MET A 130 -8.77 -0.94 -3.06
C MET A 130 -8.07 0.05 -2.11
N GLY A 131 -7.66 1.18 -2.64
CA GLY A 131 -7.08 2.27 -1.87
C GLY A 131 -5.58 2.47 -2.08
N ARG A 132 -5.06 3.56 -1.52
CA ARG A 132 -3.68 4.02 -1.77
C ARG A 132 -2.61 3.00 -1.41
N ASN A 133 -2.76 2.34 -0.26
CA ASN A 133 -1.76 1.37 0.21
C ASN A 133 -1.74 0.11 -0.66
N VAL A 134 -2.92 -0.39 -1.06
CA VAL A 134 -3.04 -1.55 -1.94
C VAL A 134 -2.56 -1.21 -3.36
N SER A 135 -2.91 -0.03 -3.87
CA SER A 135 -2.40 0.46 -5.17
C SER A 135 -0.88 0.52 -5.19
N ALA A 136 -0.25 1.07 -4.15
CA ALA A 136 1.19 1.17 -4.05
C ALA A 136 1.88 -0.21 -4.13
N VAL A 137 1.28 -1.28 -3.58
CA VAL A 137 1.83 -2.64 -3.73
C VAL A 137 1.90 -3.03 -5.20
N SER A 138 0.85 -2.74 -5.98
CA SER A 138 0.83 -3.06 -7.41
C SER A 138 1.85 -2.24 -8.22
N GLU A 139 2.18 -1.03 -7.76
CA GLU A 139 3.17 -0.16 -8.38
C GLU A 139 4.60 -0.66 -8.14
N HIS A 140 4.86 -1.20 -6.96
CA HIS A 140 6.17 -1.69 -6.54
C HIS A 140 6.32 -3.21 -6.71
N ALA A 141 5.30 -3.89 -7.20
CA ALA A 141 5.37 -5.31 -7.50
C ALA A 141 6.35 -5.57 -8.66
N MET A 142 7.31 -6.44 -8.42
CA MET A 142 8.24 -6.94 -9.41
C MET A 142 8.42 -8.44 -9.16
N SER A 143 8.17 -9.25 -10.16
CA SER A 143 8.44 -10.69 -10.09
C SER A 143 9.39 -11.11 -11.20
N ALA A 144 10.46 -11.79 -10.81
CA ALA A 144 11.39 -12.39 -11.76
C ALA A 144 10.81 -13.68 -12.38
N THR A 145 9.83 -14.29 -11.73
CA THR A 145 9.23 -15.56 -12.14
C THR A 145 7.76 -15.33 -12.50
N ARG A 146 7.38 -15.71 -13.71
CA ARG A 146 5.96 -15.72 -14.10
C ARG A 146 5.24 -16.80 -13.31
N ARG A 147 4.10 -16.40 -12.70
CA ARG A 147 3.19 -17.30 -11.98
C ARG A 147 1.81 -17.20 -12.60
N ASN A 148 1.14 -18.31 -12.74
CA ASN A 148 -0.22 -18.37 -13.26
C ASN A 148 -1.23 -18.01 -12.15
N ALA A 149 -0.99 -16.89 -11.46
CA ALA A 149 -1.83 -16.42 -10.36
C ALA A 149 -3.02 -15.62 -10.90
N THR A 150 -4.18 -15.71 -10.23
CA THR A 150 -5.37 -14.91 -10.53
C THR A 150 -5.56 -13.81 -9.48
N PHE A 151 -5.61 -12.56 -9.92
CA PHE A 151 -5.93 -11.42 -9.06
C PHE A 151 -7.38 -11.02 -9.27
N VAL A 152 -8.21 -11.22 -8.24
CA VAL A 152 -9.66 -11.01 -8.30
C VAL A 152 -10.08 -9.82 -7.46
N CYS A 153 -10.95 -8.95 -7.99
CA CYS A 153 -11.47 -7.82 -7.24
C CYS A 153 -12.29 -8.28 -6.04
N ALA A 154 -11.91 -7.86 -4.84
CA ALA A 154 -12.63 -8.15 -3.59
C ALA A 154 -13.77 -7.16 -3.31
N ILE A 155 -13.79 -6.04 -4.03
CA ILE A 155 -14.75 -4.94 -3.91
C ILE A 155 -15.03 -4.36 -5.30
N GLY A 156 -16.20 -3.78 -5.51
CA GLY A 156 -16.58 -3.12 -6.76
C GLY A 156 -15.74 -1.89 -7.07
N GLY A 157 -15.93 -1.33 -8.26
CA GLY A 157 -15.22 -0.15 -8.72
C GLY A 157 -15.85 1.17 -8.24
N SER A 158 -15.05 2.25 -8.23
CA SER A 158 -15.50 3.60 -7.92
C SER A 158 -15.10 4.58 -9.03
N TYR A 159 -16.06 5.29 -9.58
CA TYR A 159 -15.80 6.33 -10.58
C TYR A 159 -14.89 7.46 -10.03
N ARG A 160 -15.10 7.84 -8.76
CA ARG A 160 -14.37 8.92 -8.10
C ARG A 160 -13.00 8.47 -7.53
N GLY A 161 -12.74 7.17 -7.45
CA GLY A 161 -11.48 6.63 -6.96
C GLY A 161 -10.28 6.89 -7.88
N GLY A 162 -10.52 7.42 -9.08
CA GLY A 162 -9.50 7.54 -10.11
C GLY A 162 -9.04 6.17 -10.62
N GLN A 163 -8.28 6.16 -11.70
CA GLN A 163 -7.84 4.90 -12.29
C GLN A 163 -6.92 4.09 -11.38
N THR A 164 -6.02 4.76 -10.66
CA THR A 164 -4.95 4.08 -9.90
C THR A 164 -5.43 3.32 -8.68
N MET A 165 -6.49 3.79 -8.01
CA MET A 165 -6.99 3.19 -6.76
C MET A 165 -8.13 2.18 -6.97
N ASN A 166 -8.66 2.05 -8.18
CA ASN A 166 -9.69 1.08 -8.47
C ASN A 166 -9.16 -0.36 -8.42
N PRO A 167 -9.92 -1.30 -7.85
CA PRO A 167 -9.46 -2.66 -7.66
C PRO A 167 -9.18 -3.38 -8.98
N ASP A 168 -9.96 -3.12 -10.03
CA ASP A 168 -9.73 -3.70 -11.35
C ASP A 168 -8.39 -3.27 -11.97
N HIS A 169 -8.02 -2.01 -11.80
CA HIS A 169 -6.73 -1.49 -12.26
C HIS A 169 -5.57 -2.08 -11.46
N ILE A 170 -5.73 -2.19 -10.13
CA ILE A 170 -4.75 -2.81 -9.24
C ILE A 170 -4.56 -4.28 -9.61
N CYS A 171 -5.66 -5.04 -9.81
CA CYS A 171 -5.63 -6.44 -10.24
C CYS A 171 -4.90 -6.63 -11.56
N ARG A 172 -5.22 -5.83 -12.58
CA ARG A 172 -4.53 -5.89 -13.89
C ARG A 172 -3.04 -5.60 -13.78
N ARG A 173 -2.65 -4.62 -12.96
CA ARG A 173 -1.24 -4.30 -12.75
C ARG A 173 -0.51 -5.43 -12.05
N LEU A 174 -1.09 -6.01 -10.99
CA LEU A 174 -0.52 -7.18 -10.31
C LEU A 174 -0.42 -8.37 -11.26
N ALA A 175 -1.47 -8.68 -12.01
CA ALA A 175 -1.47 -9.75 -13.01
C ALA A 175 -0.36 -9.56 -14.06
N SER A 176 -0.19 -8.36 -14.58
CA SER A 176 0.89 -8.01 -15.50
C SER A 176 2.28 -8.23 -14.90
N ARG A 177 2.47 -7.85 -13.61
CA ARG A 177 3.75 -7.96 -12.90
C ARG A 177 4.12 -9.40 -12.54
N PHE A 178 3.13 -10.20 -12.15
CA PHE A 178 3.33 -11.61 -11.78
C PHE A 178 3.13 -12.57 -12.95
N GLY A 179 2.67 -12.09 -14.10
CA GLY A 179 2.45 -12.90 -15.31
C GLY A 179 1.21 -13.78 -15.23
N GLY A 180 0.22 -13.38 -14.44
CA GLY A 180 -1.05 -14.07 -14.25
C GLY A 180 -2.24 -13.38 -14.93
N GLU A 181 -3.44 -13.63 -14.42
CA GLU A 181 -4.72 -13.10 -14.91
C GLU A 181 -5.38 -12.18 -13.89
N SER A 182 -6.29 -11.32 -14.36
CA SER A 182 -7.10 -10.46 -13.49
C SER A 182 -8.58 -10.67 -13.76
N GLU A 183 -9.38 -10.65 -12.68
CA GLU A 183 -10.84 -10.77 -12.76
C GLU A 183 -11.51 -9.55 -12.13
N THR A 184 -12.32 -8.87 -12.92
CA THR A 184 -12.99 -7.62 -12.53
C THR A 184 -14.36 -7.93 -11.93
N LEU A 185 -14.67 -7.33 -10.79
CA LEU A 185 -16.03 -7.31 -10.23
C LEU A 185 -16.85 -6.21 -10.92
N TYR A 186 -17.76 -6.60 -11.81
CA TYR A 186 -18.60 -5.68 -12.57
C TYR A 186 -19.77 -5.14 -11.74
N ALA A 187 -19.43 -4.40 -10.70
CA ALA A 187 -20.39 -3.72 -9.83
C ALA A 187 -19.79 -2.41 -9.31
N PRO A 188 -20.60 -1.40 -8.96
CA PRO A 188 -20.12 -0.27 -8.19
C PRO A 188 -19.68 -0.72 -6.81
N ALA A 189 -18.64 -0.07 -6.25
CA ALA A 189 -18.17 -0.34 -4.90
C ALA A 189 -19.23 -0.01 -3.84
N MET A 190 -20.06 1.00 -4.10
CA MET A 190 -21.06 1.48 -3.18
C MET A 190 -22.36 1.85 -3.91
N VAL A 191 -23.48 1.62 -3.25
CA VAL A 191 -24.82 2.04 -3.63
C VAL A 191 -25.51 2.71 -2.45
N ASP A 192 -26.48 3.59 -2.74
CA ASP A 192 -27.19 4.32 -1.68
C ASP A 192 -28.28 3.47 -1.03
N ASP A 193 -28.89 2.56 -1.80
CA ASP A 193 -30.00 1.71 -1.36
C ASP A 193 -29.52 0.26 -1.09
N PRO A 194 -29.68 -0.26 0.13
CA PRO A 194 -29.38 -1.65 0.47
C PRO A 194 -30.13 -2.69 -0.40
N ALA A 195 -31.31 -2.36 -0.91
CA ALA A 195 -32.05 -3.25 -1.79
C ALA A 195 -31.36 -3.40 -3.16
N VAL A 196 -30.81 -2.32 -3.69
CA VAL A 196 -29.98 -2.36 -4.90
C VAL A 196 -28.73 -3.19 -4.68
N ARG A 197 -28.07 -3.05 -3.51
CA ARG A 197 -26.95 -3.90 -3.13
C ARG A 197 -27.32 -5.38 -3.16
N SER A 198 -28.44 -5.74 -2.53
CA SER A 198 -28.89 -7.14 -2.48
C SER A 198 -29.12 -7.70 -3.89
N ALA A 199 -29.79 -6.94 -4.76
CA ALA A 199 -30.01 -7.34 -6.15
C ALA A 199 -28.68 -7.52 -6.94
N LEU A 200 -27.69 -6.63 -6.70
CA LEU A 200 -26.37 -6.79 -7.31
C LEU A 200 -25.65 -8.06 -6.83
N LEU A 201 -25.72 -8.38 -5.55
CA LEU A 201 -25.11 -9.59 -4.99
C LEU A 201 -25.78 -10.89 -5.49
N GLU A 202 -27.05 -10.84 -5.88
CA GLU A 202 -27.77 -11.96 -6.50
C GLU A 202 -27.48 -12.10 -8.00
N ASN A 203 -26.95 -11.08 -8.65
CA ASN A 203 -26.55 -11.15 -10.06
C ASN A 203 -25.46 -12.21 -10.26
N ASP A 204 -25.66 -13.11 -11.25
CA ASP A 204 -24.78 -14.25 -11.46
C ASP A 204 -23.33 -13.85 -11.70
N THR A 205 -23.06 -12.82 -12.48
CA THR A 205 -21.69 -12.36 -12.79
C THR A 205 -21.00 -11.85 -11.51
N VAL A 206 -21.70 -11.01 -10.73
CA VAL A 206 -21.19 -10.47 -9.46
C VAL A 206 -20.96 -11.60 -8.45
N ARG A 207 -21.92 -12.50 -8.33
CA ARG A 207 -21.85 -13.65 -7.40
C ARG A 207 -20.66 -14.55 -7.73
N GLN A 208 -20.46 -14.92 -9.00
CA GLN A 208 -19.35 -15.79 -9.43
C GLN A 208 -17.99 -15.16 -9.11
N THR A 209 -17.79 -13.87 -9.39
CA THR A 209 -16.55 -13.17 -9.06
C THR A 209 -16.31 -13.12 -7.54
N LEU A 210 -17.36 -12.82 -6.75
CA LEU A 210 -17.23 -12.80 -5.29
C LEU A 210 -17.02 -14.21 -4.70
N GLU A 211 -17.62 -15.25 -5.27
CA GLU A 211 -17.34 -16.64 -4.87
C GLU A 211 -15.89 -17.03 -5.12
N LYS A 212 -15.32 -16.60 -6.25
CA LYS A 212 -13.89 -16.79 -6.52
C LYS A 212 -13.02 -16.02 -5.54
N ALA A 213 -13.37 -14.76 -5.24
CA ALA A 213 -12.68 -13.95 -4.26
C ALA A 213 -12.73 -14.58 -2.84
N ARG A 214 -13.85 -15.21 -2.43
CA ARG A 214 -13.97 -15.94 -1.16
C ARG A 214 -13.07 -17.16 -1.05
N ARG A 215 -12.69 -17.75 -2.18
CA ARG A 215 -11.81 -18.94 -2.26
C ARG A 215 -10.35 -18.58 -2.47
N SER A 216 -9.99 -17.31 -2.29
CA SER A 216 -8.62 -16.84 -2.46
C SER A 216 -7.69 -17.43 -1.41
N ASP A 217 -6.43 -17.65 -1.79
CA ASP A 217 -5.35 -18.06 -0.88
C ASP A 217 -4.83 -16.89 -0.06
N VAL A 218 -4.91 -15.70 -0.67
CA VAL A 218 -4.45 -14.42 -0.08
C VAL A 218 -5.50 -13.34 -0.31
N ALA A 219 -5.77 -12.52 0.71
CA ALA A 219 -6.46 -11.25 0.55
C ALA A 219 -5.48 -10.09 0.82
N LEU A 220 -5.47 -9.10 -0.04
CA LEU A 220 -4.67 -7.88 0.09
C LEU A 220 -5.61 -6.70 0.30
N ILE A 221 -5.65 -6.18 1.53
CA ILE A 221 -6.62 -5.15 1.93
C ILE A 221 -5.94 -3.94 2.59
N GLY A 222 -6.63 -2.81 2.61
CA GLY A 222 -6.25 -1.63 3.38
C GLY A 222 -6.99 -1.56 4.69
N ILE A 223 -6.37 -0.92 5.70
CA ILE A 223 -7.04 -0.44 6.90
C ILE A 223 -7.28 1.07 6.72
N GLY A 224 -8.52 1.51 6.84
CA GLY A 224 -8.91 2.92 6.86
C GLY A 224 -9.06 3.44 8.29
N ASP A 225 -8.91 4.76 8.46
CA ASP A 225 -9.22 5.46 9.69
C ASP A 225 -10.52 6.26 9.56
N MET A 226 -11.04 6.75 10.67
CA MET A 226 -12.26 7.57 10.74
C MET A 226 -11.95 9.07 10.58
N SER A 227 -11.01 9.41 9.70
CA SER A 227 -10.69 10.80 9.37
C SER A 227 -11.73 11.38 8.42
N GLU A 228 -12.13 12.63 8.64
CA GLU A 228 -13.00 13.38 7.72
C GLU A 228 -12.34 13.61 6.36
N ASP A 229 -11.00 13.55 6.31
CA ASP A 229 -10.18 13.58 5.09
C ASP A 229 -9.88 12.19 4.52
N SER A 230 -10.54 11.15 5.02
CA SER A 230 -10.32 9.77 4.54
C SER A 230 -10.60 9.63 3.05
N ASN A 231 -10.02 8.60 2.43
CA ASN A 231 -10.31 8.32 1.02
C ASN A 231 -11.79 8.05 0.77
N MET A 232 -12.52 7.50 1.72
CA MET A 232 -13.95 7.25 1.60
C MET A 232 -14.74 8.55 1.43
N VAL A 233 -14.40 9.60 2.17
CA VAL A 233 -14.97 10.93 2.04
C VAL A 233 -14.56 11.58 0.71
N ARG A 234 -13.27 11.54 0.39
CA ARG A 234 -12.75 12.10 -0.88
C ARG A 234 -13.34 11.44 -2.12
N MET A 235 -13.62 10.15 -2.07
CA MET A 235 -14.31 9.41 -3.13
C MET A 235 -15.83 9.64 -3.13
N GLY A 236 -16.36 10.36 -2.13
CA GLY A 236 -17.79 10.64 -1.99
C GLY A 236 -18.63 9.38 -1.69
N TRP A 237 -18.05 8.37 -1.05
CA TRP A 237 -18.76 7.20 -0.59
C TRP A 237 -19.60 7.52 0.64
N PHE A 238 -18.99 8.27 1.55
CA PHE A 238 -19.64 8.76 2.76
C PHE A 238 -19.39 10.26 2.90
N SER A 239 -20.36 10.95 3.44
CA SER A 239 -20.17 12.36 3.81
C SER A 239 -19.32 12.49 5.08
N ALA A 240 -18.76 13.66 5.32
CA ALA A 240 -18.04 13.94 6.56
C ALA A 240 -18.94 13.75 7.80
N GLU A 241 -20.24 14.11 7.68
CA GLU A 241 -21.23 13.92 8.74
C GLU A 241 -21.51 12.43 9.02
N GLU A 242 -21.60 11.59 7.97
CA GLU A 242 -21.79 10.15 8.11
C GLU A 242 -20.58 9.52 8.81
N ILE A 243 -19.36 9.90 8.45
CA ILE A 243 -18.14 9.43 9.11
C ILE A 243 -18.08 9.91 10.57
N ALA A 244 -18.42 11.18 10.83
CA ALA A 244 -18.50 11.71 12.20
C ALA A 244 -19.56 10.98 13.03
N ALA A 245 -20.70 10.61 12.45
CA ALA A 245 -21.73 9.81 13.11
C ALA A 245 -21.23 8.39 13.42
N ALA A 246 -20.57 7.72 12.47
CA ALA A 246 -19.96 6.41 12.69
C ALA A 246 -18.92 6.44 13.81
N LYS A 247 -18.07 7.48 13.84
CA LYS A 247 -17.10 7.70 14.91
C LYS A 247 -17.77 7.86 16.29
N ARG A 248 -18.87 8.64 16.37
CA ARG A 248 -19.67 8.77 17.61
C ARG A 248 -20.30 7.44 18.03
N SER A 249 -20.60 6.55 17.11
CA SER A 249 -21.09 5.18 17.39
C SER A 249 -19.97 4.20 17.80
N GLY A 250 -18.73 4.71 17.97
CA GLY A 250 -17.61 3.91 18.45
C GLY A 250 -16.71 3.34 17.35
N ALA A 251 -16.96 3.62 16.06
CA ALA A 251 -16.08 3.19 14.99
C ALA A 251 -14.72 3.87 15.09
N VAL A 252 -13.65 3.07 15.01
CA VAL A 252 -12.26 3.55 15.03
C VAL A 252 -11.55 3.38 13.69
N GLY A 253 -12.08 2.55 12.83
CA GLY A 253 -11.52 2.28 11.51
C GLY A 253 -12.42 1.39 10.69
N ASP A 254 -11.95 1.03 9.52
CA ASP A 254 -12.59 0.10 8.60
C ASP A 254 -11.58 -0.86 7.98
N MET A 255 -12.08 -1.99 7.51
CA MET A 255 -11.35 -2.92 6.65
C MET A 255 -12.03 -2.97 5.29
N MET A 256 -11.29 -2.70 4.22
CA MET A 256 -11.78 -2.62 2.83
C MET A 256 -12.83 -1.53 2.56
N GLY A 257 -12.99 -0.53 3.45
CA GLY A 257 -13.86 0.62 3.24
C GLY A 257 -15.33 0.42 3.62
N TYR A 258 -15.70 -0.66 4.33
CA TYR A 258 -17.12 -0.86 4.68
C TYR A 258 -17.39 -1.67 5.97
N ASP A 259 -16.45 -2.47 6.42
CA ASP A 259 -16.57 -3.15 7.71
C ASP A 259 -16.02 -2.23 8.80
N PHE A 260 -16.88 -1.33 9.27
CA PHE A 260 -16.53 -0.46 10.38
C PHE A 260 -16.38 -1.26 11.66
N ILE A 261 -15.30 -1.02 12.36
CA ILE A 261 -14.89 -1.74 13.55
C ILE A 261 -14.73 -0.80 14.74
N ASP A 262 -15.08 -1.28 15.92
CA ASP A 262 -14.79 -0.60 17.19
C ASP A 262 -13.37 -0.92 17.70
N LEU A 263 -12.96 -0.26 18.80
CA LEU A 263 -11.65 -0.50 19.40
C LEU A 263 -11.44 -1.93 19.91
N HIS A 264 -12.52 -2.69 20.11
CA HIS A 264 -12.48 -4.08 20.56
C HIS A 264 -12.49 -5.09 19.41
N GLY A 265 -12.46 -4.62 18.16
CA GLY A 265 -12.49 -5.44 16.95
C GLY A 265 -13.90 -5.97 16.61
N ARG A 266 -14.95 -5.44 17.24
CA ARG A 266 -16.33 -5.81 16.95
C ARG A 266 -16.88 -4.92 15.83
N PRO A 267 -17.83 -5.41 15.03
CA PRO A 267 -18.54 -4.57 14.08
C PRO A 267 -19.17 -3.36 14.79
N ALA A 268 -18.81 -2.16 14.33
CA ALA A 268 -19.45 -0.93 14.80
C ALA A 268 -20.77 -0.75 14.07
N LEU A 269 -21.89 -0.77 14.83
CA LEU A 269 -23.22 -0.54 14.25
C LEU A 269 -23.35 0.91 13.82
N THR A 270 -23.27 1.14 12.52
CA THR A 270 -23.37 2.47 11.92
C THR A 270 -24.56 2.55 10.97
N PRO A 271 -25.18 3.75 10.80
CA PRO A 271 -26.28 3.94 9.85
C PRO A 271 -25.92 3.69 8.37
N ILE A 272 -24.63 3.61 8.08
CA ILE A 272 -24.08 3.51 6.72
C ILE A 272 -23.69 2.09 6.31
N GLN A 273 -24.03 1.08 7.14
CA GLN A 273 -23.79 -0.32 6.81
C GLN A 273 -24.66 -0.83 5.67
N GLY A 274 -24.20 -1.88 4.98
CA GLY A 274 -24.99 -2.56 3.96
C GLY A 274 -25.06 -1.84 2.61
N ARG A 275 -24.19 -0.88 2.34
CA ARG A 275 -24.15 -0.11 1.07
C ARG A 275 -23.02 -0.55 0.13
N VAL A 276 -22.02 -1.26 0.62
CA VAL A 276 -20.83 -1.62 -0.17
C VAL A 276 -21.00 -3.01 -0.81
N VAL A 277 -20.61 -3.14 -2.07
CA VAL A 277 -20.62 -4.38 -2.85
C VAL A 277 -19.19 -4.96 -2.89
N GLY A 278 -18.98 -6.02 -2.13
CA GLY A 278 -17.67 -6.66 -1.98
C GLY A 278 -17.70 -7.79 -0.96
N LEU A 279 -16.53 -8.34 -0.63
CA LEU A 279 -16.37 -9.33 0.44
C LEU A 279 -16.68 -8.70 1.80
N SER A 280 -17.34 -9.42 2.67
CA SER A 280 -17.55 -9.02 4.07
C SER A 280 -16.35 -9.39 4.95
N GLY A 281 -16.29 -8.85 6.19
CA GLY A 281 -15.31 -9.27 7.19
C GLY A 281 -15.39 -10.76 7.52
N SER A 282 -16.61 -11.33 7.50
CA SER A 282 -16.81 -12.78 7.66
C SER A 282 -16.29 -13.59 6.48
N ASP A 283 -16.30 -13.03 5.26
CA ASP A 283 -15.68 -13.66 4.10
C ASP A 283 -14.14 -13.61 4.22
N LEU A 284 -13.58 -12.47 4.62
CA LEU A 284 -12.15 -12.31 4.86
C LEU A 284 -11.63 -13.29 5.91
N GLY A 285 -12.34 -13.48 7.02
CA GLY A 285 -11.94 -14.40 8.08
C GLY A 285 -11.86 -15.89 7.67
N ARG A 286 -12.31 -16.24 6.46
CA ARG A 286 -12.19 -17.59 5.88
C ARG A 286 -11.01 -17.73 4.92
N ILE A 287 -10.39 -16.61 4.51
CA ILE A 287 -9.24 -16.61 3.60
C ILE A 287 -7.98 -16.94 4.40
N PRO A 288 -7.16 -17.91 3.95
CA PRO A 288 -6.01 -18.42 4.71
C PRO A 288 -4.95 -17.37 5.08
N ASN A 289 -4.79 -16.32 4.27
CA ASN A 289 -3.83 -15.25 4.50
C ASN A 289 -4.42 -13.89 4.17
N VAL A 290 -4.87 -13.17 5.19
CA VAL A 290 -5.34 -11.78 5.06
C VAL A 290 -4.19 -10.83 5.38
N ILE A 291 -3.69 -10.12 4.37
CA ILE A 291 -2.66 -9.09 4.49
C ILE A 291 -3.34 -7.74 4.56
N ALA A 292 -3.28 -7.10 5.73
CA ALA A 292 -3.81 -5.76 5.94
C ALA A 292 -2.69 -4.72 5.99
N ILE A 293 -2.85 -3.62 5.23
CA ILE A 293 -1.81 -2.60 5.04
C ILE A 293 -2.24 -1.26 5.60
N ALA A 294 -1.38 -0.66 6.42
CA ALA A 294 -1.56 0.68 6.98
C ALA A 294 -0.22 1.42 7.03
N ALA A 295 -0.06 2.49 6.26
CA ALA A 295 1.19 3.28 6.19
C ALA A 295 1.10 4.65 6.86
N GLU A 296 -0.10 5.18 7.07
CA GLU A 296 -0.33 6.52 7.60
C GLU A 296 -0.29 6.53 9.13
N SER A 297 0.47 7.46 9.74
CA SER A 297 0.71 7.54 11.19
C SER A 297 -0.56 7.74 12.03
N SER A 298 -1.64 8.26 11.45
CA SER A 298 -2.95 8.43 12.09
C SER A 298 -3.66 7.11 12.42
N LYS A 299 -3.21 5.99 11.86
CA LYS A 299 -3.95 4.72 11.85
C LYS A 299 -3.73 3.82 13.07
N GLY A 300 -2.99 4.24 14.10
CA GLY A 300 -2.68 3.39 15.25
C GLY A 300 -3.93 2.79 15.92
N THR A 301 -4.98 3.60 16.14
CA THR A 301 -6.24 3.15 16.74
C THR A 301 -7.03 2.20 15.81
N ALA A 302 -7.06 2.51 14.51
CA ALA A 302 -7.70 1.66 13.51
C ALA A 302 -6.99 0.30 13.36
N VAL A 303 -5.66 0.31 13.39
CA VAL A 303 -4.85 -0.91 13.37
C VAL A 303 -5.11 -1.78 14.61
N LEU A 304 -5.21 -1.18 15.79
CA LEU A 304 -5.57 -1.93 17.00
C LEU A 304 -6.95 -2.59 16.88
N GLY A 305 -7.97 -1.83 16.45
CA GLY A 305 -9.30 -2.37 16.22
C GLY A 305 -9.27 -3.52 15.20
N ALA A 306 -8.56 -3.33 14.08
CA ALA A 306 -8.44 -4.33 13.03
C ALA A 306 -7.72 -5.61 13.49
N LEU A 307 -6.64 -5.50 14.27
CA LEU A 307 -5.95 -6.65 14.86
C LEU A 307 -6.86 -7.46 15.81
N ARG A 308 -7.69 -6.77 16.60
CA ARG A 308 -8.60 -7.40 17.54
C ARG A 308 -9.80 -8.12 16.89
N THR A 309 -10.03 -7.92 15.59
CA THR A 309 -11.05 -8.71 14.86
C THR A 309 -10.67 -10.18 14.75
N GLY A 310 -9.38 -10.53 14.84
CA GLY A 310 -8.88 -11.87 14.56
C GLY A 310 -8.93 -12.26 13.08
N THR A 311 -9.25 -11.32 12.19
CA THR A 311 -9.37 -11.57 10.74
C THR A 311 -8.03 -11.45 10.01
N ILE A 312 -7.08 -10.67 10.57
CA ILE A 312 -5.80 -10.36 9.93
C ILE A 312 -4.79 -11.45 10.27
N ASP A 313 -4.16 -12.03 9.26
CA ASP A 313 -3.04 -12.97 9.40
C ASP A 313 -1.68 -12.28 9.31
N THR A 314 -1.57 -11.28 8.44
CA THR A 314 -0.35 -10.50 8.24
C THR A 314 -0.65 -9.02 8.34
N LEU A 315 -0.07 -8.34 9.30
CA LEU A 315 -0.10 -6.89 9.38
C LEU A 315 1.11 -6.30 8.66
N ALA A 316 0.87 -5.44 7.67
CA ALA A 316 1.92 -4.64 7.05
C ALA A 316 1.77 -3.17 7.49
N THR A 317 2.75 -2.66 8.26
CA THR A 317 2.66 -1.30 8.82
C THR A 317 4.05 -0.73 9.15
N THR A 318 4.10 0.48 9.70
CA THR A 318 5.34 1.08 10.19
C THR A 318 5.61 0.72 11.65
N ALA A 319 6.86 0.85 12.06
CA ALA A 319 7.25 0.59 13.45
C ALA A 319 6.51 1.52 14.43
N SER A 320 6.30 2.79 14.08
CA SER A 320 5.58 3.75 14.95
C SER A 320 4.10 3.38 15.10
N ILE A 321 3.44 2.98 14.04
CA ILE A 321 2.03 2.54 14.09
C ILE A 321 1.90 1.25 14.92
N ALA A 322 2.82 0.31 14.74
CA ALA A 322 2.88 -0.92 15.53
C ALA A 322 3.03 -0.61 17.04
N MET A 323 3.99 0.27 17.39
CA MET A 323 4.16 0.72 18.78
C MET A 323 2.92 1.43 19.31
N ALA A 324 2.30 2.31 18.52
CA ALA A 324 1.09 3.02 18.93
C ALA A 324 -0.06 2.03 19.22
N ALA A 325 -0.25 1.02 18.38
CA ALA A 325 -1.26 -0.02 18.58
C ALA A 325 -1.00 -0.82 19.87
N LEU A 326 0.26 -1.21 20.13
CA LEU A 326 0.64 -1.92 21.37
C LEU A 326 0.43 -1.07 22.61
N HIS A 327 0.83 0.21 22.59
CA HIS A 327 0.61 1.14 23.72
C HIS A 327 -0.88 1.36 24.00
N LEU A 328 -1.70 1.50 22.95
CA LEU A 328 -3.16 1.62 23.11
C LEU A 328 -3.78 0.34 23.68
N ASP A 329 -3.26 -0.82 23.28
CA ASP A 329 -3.69 -2.11 23.83
C ASP A 329 -3.42 -2.18 25.34
N ASP A 330 -2.20 -1.85 25.78
CA ASP A 330 -1.83 -1.78 27.21
C ASP A 330 -2.73 -0.82 27.98
N ALA A 331 -3.03 0.36 27.42
CA ALA A 331 -3.88 1.35 28.06
C ALA A 331 -5.34 0.90 28.20
N THR A 332 -5.84 0.11 27.25
CA THR A 332 -7.22 -0.42 27.30
C THR A 332 -7.35 -1.59 28.25
N VAL A 333 -6.35 -2.47 28.35
CA VAL A 333 -6.32 -3.59 29.30
C VAL A 333 -6.29 -3.06 30.74
N ARG A 334 -5.49 -2.05 31.05
CA ARG A 334 -5.38 -1.44 32.37
C ARG A 334 -6.67 -0.71 32.85
N ARG A 335 -7.55 -0.34 31.91
CA ARG A 335 -8.82 0.36 32.22
C ARG A 335 -10.00 -0.57 32.46
N GLN A 336 -9.87 -1.86 32.19
CA GLN A 336 -10.89 -2.84 32.61
C GLN A 336 -10.63 -3.13 34.10
N PRO A 337 -11.50 -2.68 35.05
CA PRO A 337 -11.37 -3.10 36.42
C PRO A 337 -11.54 -4.62 36.46
N GLU A 338 -10.68 -5.31 37.22
CA GLU A 338 -10.91 -6.68 37.62
C GLU A 338 -12.36 -6.77 38.16
N THR A 339 -13.27 -7.27 37.34
CA THR A 339 -14.59 -7.69 37.83
C THR A 339 -14.29 -8.83 38.76
N ALA A 340 -14.28 -8.51 40.06
CA ALA A 340 -14.16 -9.45 41.16
C ALA A 340 -15.15 -10.61 40.94
N SER A 341 -14.58 -11.81 41.00
CA SER A 341 -15.24 -13.08 41.03
C SER A 341 -16.22 -13.21 42.19
#